data_9f0da3cdce1ec868fc1252f6fe28cbd8
#
_entry.id   9f0da3cdce1ec868fc1252f6fe28cbd8
#
_cell.length_a   1.000
_cell.length_b   1.000
_cell.length_c   1.000
_cell.angle_alpha   90.00
_cell.angle_beta   90.00
_cell.angle_gamma   90.00
#
_symmetry.space_group_name_H-M   'P 1'
#
loop_
_entity.id
_entity.type
_entity.pdbx_description
1 polymer ?
#
loop_
_entity_poly.entity_id
_entity_poly.type
_entity_poly.pdbx_seq_one_letter_code
_entity_poly.pdbx_strand_id
1 'polypeptide(L)'
;MTFEELESRVIAWAAARQIIPNSNAMSQALKTAEECVELLQALNKKNSKEAIDAYGDILVTLIIGAELYGVNIVACLEAAFEEIKDRKGHLGPDGIFYKQEDGSIK
;
A
#
# COMPACT_ATOMS: atom_id res chain seq x y z
N MET A 1 17.06 3.07 -8.30
CA MET A 1 16.25 1.88 -8.65
C MET A 1 14.82 2.30 -8.95
N THR A 2 14.21 1.66 -9.94
CA THR A 2 12.79 1.86 -10.22
C THR A 2 11.94 1.13 -9.17
N PHE A 3 10.65 1.44 -9.14
CA PHE A 3 9.72 0.71 -8.29
C PHE A 3 9.73 -0.79 -8.64
N GLU A 4 9.69 -1.11 -9.92
CA GLU A 4 9.70 -2.52 -10.37
C GLU A 4 10.96 -3.25 -9.93
N GLU A 5 12.10 -2.59 -9.97
CA GLU A 5 13.34 -3.19 -9.49
C GLU A 5 13.30 -3.43 -7.98
N LEU A 6 12.78 -2.48 -7.22
CA LEU A 6 12.62 -2.63 -5.77
C LEU A 6 11.61 -3.73 -5.44
N GLU A 7 10.50 -3.78 -6.17
CA GLU A 7 9.51 -4.84 -6.01
C GLU A 7 10.15 -6.22 -6.16
N SER A 8 10.91 -6.41 -7.23
CA SER A 8 11.59 -7.68 -7.49
C SER A 8 12.57 -8.04 -6.37
N ARG A 9 13.27 -7.06 -5.84
CA ARG A 9 14.21 -7.28 -4.74
C ARG A 9 13.52 -7.64 -3.45
N VAL A 10 12.38 -7.02 -3.16
CA VAL A 10 11.59 -7.36 -1.97
C VAL A 10 11.05 -8.78 -2.07
N ILE A 11 10.55 -9.17 -3.24
CA ILE A 11 10.05 -10.52 -3.47
C ILE A 11 11.17 -11.55 -3.30
N ALA A 12 12.35 -11.30 -3.87
CA ALA A 12 13.50 -12.17 -3.72
C ALA A 12 13.94 -12.26 -2.26
N TRP A 13 13.93 -11.15 -1.55
CA TRP A 13 14.26 -11.12 -0.13
C TRP A 13 13.30 -11.99 0.68
N ALA A 14 12.00 -11.88 0.42
CA ALA A 14 10.98 -12.66 1.11
C ALA A 14 11.08 -14.15 0.78
N ALA A 15 11.39 -14.48 -0.47
CA ALA A 15 11.60 -15.88 -0.88
C ALA A 15 12.80 -16.50 -0.18
N ALA A 16 13.90 -15.74 -0.09
CA ALA A 16 15.13 -16.22 0.57
C ALA A 16 14.91 -16.47 2.06
N ARG A 17 13.94 -15.81 2.67
CA ARG A 17 13.62 -15.97 4.10
C ARG A 17 12.44 -16.88 4.35
N GLN A 18 11.99 -17.59 3.34
CA GLN A 18 10.90 -18.56 3.42
C GLN A 18 9.55 -17.92 3.78
N ILE A 19 9.41 -16.61 3.64
CA ILE A 19 8.12 -15.94 3.80
C ILE A 19 7.23 -16.35 2.63
N ILE A 20 7.79 -16.35 1.43
CA ILE A 20 7.15 -16.91 0.25
C ILE A 20 7.72 -18.31 0.06
N PRO A 21 6.94 -19.39 0.01
CA PRO A 21 5.46 -19.43 -0.04
C PRO A 21 4.76 -19.71 1.28
N ASN A 22 5.43 -19.61 2.42
CA ASN A 22 4.89 -20.10 3.69
C ASN A 22 3.90 -19.14 4.37
N SER A 23 3.88 -17.88 3.99
CA SER A 23 2.87 -16.93 4.47
C SER A 23 1.65 -16.96 3.54
N ASN A 24 0.73 -16.03 3.75
CA ASN A 24 -0.46 -15.88 2.90
C ASN A 24 -0.87 -14.42 2.85
N ALA A 25 -1.73 -14.09 1.89
CA ALA A 25 -2.16 -12.72 1.67
C ALA A 25 -2.86 -12.11 2.88
N MET A 26 -3.68 -12.90 3.58
CA MET A 26 -4.41 -12.40 4.76
C MET A 26 -3.43 -12.00 5.87
N SER A 27 -2.44 -12.83 6.15
CA SER A 27 -1.43 -12.53 7.19
C SER A 27 -0.65 -11.26 6.84
N GLN A 28 -0.31 -11.08 5.56
CA GLN A 28 0.38 -9.88 5.13
C GLN A 28 -0.52 -8.64 5.22
N ALA A 29 -1.82 -8.78 4.94
CA ALA A 29 -2.77 -7.66 5.08
C ALA A 29 -2.91 -7.25 6.55
N LEU A 30 -2.93 -8.22 7.47
CA LEU A 30 -2.94 -7.95 8.90
C LEU A 30 -1.68 -7.21 9.33
N LYS A 31 -0.54 -7.60 8.79
CA LYS A 31 0.73 -6.91 9.06
C LYS A 31 0.70 -5.48 8.50
N THR A 32 0.13 -5.29 7.31
CA THR A 32 -0.05 -3.96 6.73
C THR A 32 -0.89 -3.07 7.67
N ALA A 33 -1.99 -3.60 8.21
CA ALA A 33 -2.84 -2.85 9.13
C ALA A 33 -2.05 -2.43 10.39
N GLU A 34 -1.23 -3.33 10.93
CA GLU A 34 -0.37 -3.04 12.07
C GLU A 34 0.60 -1.91 11.75
N GLU A 35 1.25 -1.96 10.59
CA GLU A 35 2.18 -0.92 10.15
C GLU A 35 1.47 0.42 9.92
N CYS A 36 0.20 0.40 9.49
CA CYS A 36 -0.58 1.63 9.35
C CYS A 36 -0.82 2.30 10.71
N VAL A 37 -1.04 1.52 11.76
CA VAL A 37 -1.18 2.06 13.12
C VAL A 37 0.14 2.71 13.56
N GLU A 38 1.26 2.07 13.28
CA GLU A 38 2.58 2.63 13.59
C GLU A 38 2.83 3.94 12.84
N LEU A 39 2.39 4.02 11.58
CA LEU A 39 2.47 5.26 10.82
C LEU A 39 1.67 6.38 11.48
N LEU A 40 0.43 6.09 11.89
CA LEU A 40 -0.40 7.08 12.58
C LEU A 40 0.28 7.59 13.85
N GLN A 41 0.86 6.68 14.63
CA GLN A 41 1.58 7.03 15.85
C GLN A 41 2.80 7.91 15.56
N ALA A 42 3.57 7.54 14.53
CA ALA A 42 4.76 8.30 14.15
C ALA A 42 4.41 9.71 13.71
N LEU A 43 3.35 9.86 12.90
CA LEU A 43 2.90 11.16 12.44
C LEU A 43 2.37 12.01 13.60
N ASN A 44 1.66 11.40 14.53
CA ASN A 44 1.15 12.09 15.71
C ASN A 44 2.29 12.61 16.60
N LYS A 45 3.35 11.82 16.74
CA LYS A 45 4.54 12.20 17.51
C LYS A 45 5.46 13.16 16.75
N LYS A 46 5.20 13.36 15.46
CA LYS A 46 6.08 14.12 14.56
C LYS A 46 7.48 13.50 14.48
N ASN A 47 7.56 12.18 14.56
CA ASN A 47 8.81 11.45 14.46
C ASN A 47 9.04 11.07 13.00
N SER A 48 9.87 11.85 12.31
CA SER A 48 10.11 11.70 10.88
C SER A 48 10.75 10.37 10.53
N LYS A 49 11.70 9.91 11.33
CA LYS A 49 12.37 8.63 11.05
C LYS A 49 11.40 7.46 11.14
N GLU A 50 10.59 7.43 12.19
CA GLU A 50 9.61 6.37 12.35
C GLU A 50 8.55 6.41 11.24
N ALA A 51 8.15 7.61 10.81
CA ALA A 51 7.19 7.76 9.72
C ALA A 51 7.75 7.21 8.40
N ILE A 52 9.00 7.51 8.10
CA ILE A 52 9.66 7.01 6.89
C ILE A 52 9.74 5.49 6.93
N ASP A 53 10.15 4.93 8.07
CA ASP A 53 10.22 3.48 8.24
C ASP A 53 8.85 2.84 8.05
N ALA A 54 7.81 3.43 8.62
CA ALA A 54 6.44 2.91 8.52
C ALA A 54 5.92 2.93 7.08
N TYR A 55 6.14 4.02 6.34
CA TYR A 55 5.76 4.06 4.93
C TYR A 55 6.43 2.93 4.14
N GLY A 56 7.72 2.73 4.37
CA GLY A 56 8.46 1.66 3.70
C GLY A 56 7.95 0.29 4.07
N ASP A 57 7.71 0.05 5.35
CA ASP A 57 7.24 -1.25 5.84
C ASP A 57 5.84 -1.59 5.31
N ILE A 58 4.97 -0.58 5.17
CA ILE A 58 3.66 -0.78 4.56
C ILE A 58 3.82 -1.29 3.13
N LEU A 59 4.70 -0.65 2.35
CA LEU A 59 4.93 -1.06 0.97
C LEU A 59 5.51 -2.46 0.88
N VAL A 60 6.42 -2.83 1.78
CA VAL A 60 6.99 -4.18 1.81
C VAL A 60 5.89 -5.21 2.01
N THR A 61 5.02 -5.01 2.99
CA THR A 61 3.94 -5.98 3.26
C THR A 61 2.92 -6.04 2.10
N LEU A 62 2.66 -4.94 1.44
CA LEU A 62 1.76 -4.91 0.28
C LEU A 62 2.36 -5.67 -0.91
N ILE A 63 3.66 -5.49 -1.16
CA ILE A 63 4.34 -6.20 -2.24
C ILE A 63 4.30 -7.71 -1.99
N ILE A 64 4.66 -8.13 -0.79
CA ILE A 64 4.68 -9.56 -0.43
C ILE A 64 3.27 -10.14 -0.48
N GLY A 65 2.31 -9.42 0.08
CA GLY A 65 0.91 -9.86 0.08
C GLY A 65 0.34 -10.02 -1.32
N ALA A 66 0.62 -9.07 -2.21
CA ALA A 66 0.17 -9.13 -3.59
C ALA A 66 0.78 -10.35 -4.31
N GLU A 67 2.06 -10.59 -4.10
CA GLU A 67 2.74 -11.74 -4.69
C GLU A 67 2.10 -13.06 -4.23
N LEU A 68 1.83 -13.16 -2.93
CA LEU A 68 1.19 -14.36 -2.37
C LEU A 68 -0.25 -14.54 -2.85
N TYR A 69 -0.93 -13.43 -3.15
CA TYR A 69 -2.28 -13.47 -3.69
C TYR A 69 -2.30 -13.79 -5.19
N GLY A 70 -1.16 -13.66 -5.84
CA GLY A 70 -1.03 -13.95 -7.26
C GLY A 70 -1.27 -12.75 -8.17
N VAL A 71 -1.08 -11.54 -7.66
CA VAL A 71 -1.20 -10.32 -8.45
C VAL A 71 0.08 -9.49 -8.34
N ASN A 72 0.28 -8.60 -9.31
CA ASN A 72 1.42 -7.71 -9.32
C ASN A 72 1.00 -6.36 -8.72
N ILE A 73 1.75 -5.87 -7.73
CA ILE A 73 1.37 -4.65 -7.02
C ILE A 73 1.41 -3.41 -7.94
N VAL A 74 2.35 -3.38 -8.89
CA VAL A 74 2.44 -2.26 -9.83
C VAL A 74 1.21 -2.24 -10.75
N ALA A 75 0.77 -3.41 -11.21
CA ALA A 75 -0.44 -3.51 -12.02
C ALA A 75 -1.68 -3.11 -11.22
N CYS A 76 -1.72 -3.43 -9.93
CA CYS A 76 -2.81 -2.97 -9.05
C CYS A 76 -2.83 -1.45 -8.97
N LEU A 77 -1.67 -0.83 -8.82
CA LEU A 77 -1.57 0.63 -8.77
C LEU A 77 -1.96 1.26 -10.10
N GLU A 78 -1.56 0.66 -11.22
CA GLU A 78 -1.96 1.13 -12.54
C GLU A 78 -3.47 1.10 -12.71
N ALA A 79 -4.10 -0.01 -12.30
CA ALA A 79 -5.55 -0.13 -12.37
C ALA A 79 -6.25 0.93 -11.53
N ALA A 80 -5.74 1.18 -10.32
CA ALA A 80 -6.28 2.20 -9.45
C ALA A 80 -6.13 3.60 -10.05
N PHE A 81 -4.96 3.88 -10.65
CA PHE A 81 -4.72 5.16 -11.30
C PHE A 81 -5.67 5.39 -12.48
N GLU A 82 -5.90 4.35 -13.29
CA GLU A 82 -6.83 4.46 -14.41
C GLU A 82 -8.24 4.82 -13.94
N GLU A 83 -8.65 4.34 -12.77
CA GLU A 83 -9.95 4.68 -12.20
C GLU A 83 -10.01 6.13 -11.70
N ILE A 84 -8.91 6.62 -11.09
CA ILE A 84 -8.97 7.92 -10.40
C ILE A 84 -8.52 9.09 -11.25
N LYS A 85 -7.79 8.85 -12.34
CA LYS A 85 -7.14 9.93 -13.10
C LYS A 85 -8.10 11.02 -13.57
N ASP A 86 -9.33 10.66 -13.90
CA ASP A 86 -10.35 11.62 -14.36
C ASP A 86 -11.42 11.87 -13.32
N ARG A 87 -11.22 11.37 -12.10
CA ARG A 87 -12.21 11.49 -11.02
C ARG A 87 -12.33 12.94 -10.57
N LYS A 88 -13.56 13.40 -10.47
CA LYS A 88 -13.87 14.73 -9.95
C LYS A 88 -14.37 14.63 -8.53
N GLY A 89 -14.14 15.68 -7.77
CA GLY A 89 -14.56 15.72 -6.38
C GLY A 89 -14.04 16.97 -5.72
N HIS A 90 -13.92 16.92 -4.41
CA HIS A 90 -13.44 18.06 -3.63
C HIS A 90 -12.61 17.58 -2.43
N LEU A 91 -11.71 18.44 -2.01
CA LEU A 91 -10.94 18.20 -0.80
C LEU A 91 -11.75 18.63 0.40
N GLY A 92 -12.02 17.72 1.32
CA GLY A 92 -12.74 18.05 2.54
C GLY A 92 -11.88 18.81 3.54
N PRO A 93 -12.51 19.39 4.57
CA PRO A 93 -11.76 20.10 5.61
C PRO A 93 -10.85 19.18 6.43
N ASP A 94 -11.10 17.88 6.38
CA ASP A 94 -10.26 16.85 6.99
C ASP A 94 -9.03 16.49 6.15
N GLY A 95 -8.87 17.10 4.98
CA GLY A 95 -7.75 16.82 4.08
C GLY A 95 -7.96 15.59 3.21
N ILE A 96 -9.16 15.03 3.18
CA ILE A 96 -9.48 13.86 2.39
C ILE A 96 -10.25 14.27 1.15
N PHE A 97 -9.92 13.64 0.02
CA PHE A 97 -10.61 13.89 -1.24
C PHE A 97 -11.89 13.04 -1.30
N TYR A 98 -13.03 13.69 -1.49
CA TYR A 98 -14.32 13.04 -1.65
C TYR A 98 -14.74 13.10 -3.09
N LYS A 99 -14.99 11.94 -3.71
CA LYS A 99 -15.38 11.91 -5.11
C LYS A 99 -16.77 12.49 -5.29
N GLN A 100 -16.95 13.16 -6.42
CA GLN A 100 -18.23 13.74 -6.77
C GLN A 100 -19.22 12.61 -7.06
N GLU A 101 -20.37 12.67 -6.38
CA GLU A 101 -21.44 11.73 -6.66
C GLU A 101 -22.21 12.20 -7.88
N ASP A 102 -22.46 11.28 -8.78
CA ASP A 102 -23.33 11.53 -9.91
C ASP A 102 -24.69 10.88 -9.57
N GLY A 103 -25.72 11.70 -9.49
CA GLY A 103 -27.02 11.24 -9.09
C GLY A 103 -27.56 10.08 -9.93
N SER A 104 -27.07 9.92 -11.13
CA SER A 104 -27.53 8.87 -12.04
C SER A 104 -26.77 7.56 -11.87
N ILE A 105 -25.65 7.53 -11.17
CA ILE A 105 -24.74 6.38 -11.14
C ILE A 105 -24.78 5.61 -9.84
N LYS A 106 -25.35 6.12 -8.85
CA LYS A 106 -25.36 5.54 -7.48
C LYS A 106 -25.39 4.03 -7.36
#